data_4d00e57149601aa8d8c87aeaf3b7ce68
#
_entry.id   4d00e57149601aa8d8c87aeaf3b7ce68
#
_cell.length_a   1.000
_cell.length_b   1.000
_cell.length_c   1.000
_cell.angle_alpha   90.00
_cell.angle_beta   90.00
_cell.angle_gamma   90.00
#
_symmetry.space_group_name_H-M   'P 1'
#
loop_
_entity.id
_entity.type
_entity.pdbx_description
1 polymer ?
#
loop_
_entity_poly.entity_id
_entity_poly.type
_entity_poly.pdbx_seq_one_letter_code
_entity_poly.pdbx_strand_id
1 'polypeptide(L)'
;IYSNKLQNELAENAYKFTDKINGGFGNSQKFPLPSMLNFFLRFSTENDNIEMKKFVKTTLFKIAQGGINDRIEGGFHRYTVDNMWHIPHFEKMLYDNAQLLSVFSKAYKVFKEPRFKEELYKMYTFLELKMSSPNNLIYSSISADTNYEDGSKEEGDFYVWNKNELKQVLKQDYKWVSDYYSINDKGYWEKENYVFIQTISDKEFASNINLELNQFKEKLKLVNKKLYDFREKRIKPITDTKIVFSWNALTIRGMADSFKATGDKMFLDKALSIEKALSEKMTSNNIIFHSNSSKKLNQVLFFEDYSYYIDALIGLYEVTFNEKWLVKANDFTQFSNETFLESNGYFKFSTTKETLYTNTLINLEDGVTPSANSVMNFNLFRLGHYLGNKQYNQHSKTMINNISGKIKERVTDHLFWLWLSHNYSNKFYELAINGENAKQKAEELMLKYLPNTLTAASNKSSELYLLKDRYFEEETYIYVCVDNTCKFPVTTIEEAEVLLND
;
A
#
# COMPACT_ATOMS: atom_id res chain seq x y z
N ILE A 1 24.36 11.04 3.29
CA ILE A 1 23.14 10.25 3.38
C ILE A 1 23.36 8.80 2.89
N TYR A 2 24.43 8.57 2.10
CA TYR A 2 24.74 7.26 1.51
C TYR A 2 25.68 6.39 2.37
N SER A 3 25.93 6.74 3.60
CA SER A 3 26.70 5.93 4.53
C SER A 3 25.75 5.01 5.31
N ASN A 4 26.02 3.71 5.32
CA ASN A 4 25.25 2.74 6.10
C ASN A 4 25.20 3.12 7.59
N LYS A 5 26.30 3.67 8.12
CA LYS A 5 26.34 4.16 9.51
C LYS A 5 25.29 5.25 9.74
N LEU A 6 25.22 6.26 8.86
CA LEU A 6 24.25 7.35 8.99
C LEU A 6 22.82 6.86 8.81
N GLN A 7 22.58 5.94 7.89
CA GLN A 7 21.26 5.37 7.68
C GLN A 7 20.77 4.57 8.86
N ASN A 8 21.64 3.77 9.48
CA ASN A 8 21.34 3.06 10.72
C ASN A 8 21.02 4.04 11.86
N GLU A 9 21.81 5.10 12.01
CA GLU A 9 21.56 6.15 13.02
C GLU A 9 20.19 6.84 12.78
N LEU A 10 19.85 7.18 11.56
CA LEU A 10 18.57 7.80 11.22
C LEU A 10 17.39 6.83 11.42
N ALA A 11 17.53 5.56 11.07
CA ALA A 11 16.53 4.53 11.33
C ALA A 11 16.31 4.33 12.84
N GLU A 12 17.38 4.27 13.63
CA GLU A 12 17.28 4.18 15.11
C GLU A 12 16.62 5.43 15.69
N ASN A 13 16.94 6.62 15.18
CA ASN A 13 16.29 7.85 15.62
C ASN A 13 14.77 7.83 15.31
N ALA A 14 14.35 7.39 14.14
CA ALA A 14 12.94 7.22 13.81
C ALA A 14 12.28 6.16 14.70
N TYR A 15 12.99 5.07 15.01
CA TYR A 15 12.48 3.97 15.84
C TYR A 15 12.18 4.40 17.28
N LYS A 16 12.79 5.48 17.81
CA LYS A 16 12.48 6.03 19.12
C LYS A 16 11.04 6.55 19.24
N PHE A 17 10.41 6.92 18.13
CA PHE A 17 9.04 7.41 18.10
C PHE A 17 7.99 6.30 17.96
N THR A 18 8.40 5.05 17.91
CA THR A 18 7.50 3.90 17.78
C THR A 18 6.98 3.45 19.15
N ASP A 19 5.72 3.00 19.18
CA ASP A 19 5.14 2.30 20.34
C ASP A 19 5.47 0.81 20.24
N LYS A 20 6.38 0.36 21.08
CA LYS A 20 6.89 -1.03 21.09
C LYS A 20 5.93 -2.03 21.71
N ILE A 21 4.91 -1.57 22.44
CA ILE A 21 3.93 -2.39 23.14
C ILE A 21 2.68 -2.57 22.27
N ASN A 22 2.08 -1.45 21.85
CA ASN A 22 0.84 -1.46 21.08
C ASN A 22 1.07 -1.40 19.57
N GLY A 23 2.30 -1.15 19.15
CA GLY A 23 2.63 -0.91 17.76
C GLY A 23 2.23 0.50 17.29
N GLY A 24 2.62 0.84 16.07
CA GLY A 24 2.39 2.15 15.49
C GLY A 24 3.30 3.25 16.06
N PHE A 25 2.92 4.50 15.82
CA PHE A 25 3.74 5.67 16.14
C PHE A 25 3.00 6.59 17.13
N GLY A 26 3.76 7.18 18.05
CA GLY A 26 3.21 8.05 19.08
C GLY A 26 2.46 7.30 20.19
N ASN A 27 1.95 8.04 21.19
CA ASN A 27 1.36 7.53 22.41
C ASN A 27 -0.11 7.92 22.62
N SER A 28 -0.74 8.49 21.60
CA SER A 28 -2.15 8.91 21.64
C SER A 28 -2.94 8.25 20.53
N GLN A 29 -3.65 9.01 19.72
CA GLN A 29 -4.33 8.49 18.53
C GLN A 29 -3.34 7.83 17.55
N LYS A 30 -3.78 6.77 16.89
CA LYS A 30 -2.96 5.96 15.99
C LYS A 30 -3.45 6.03 14.56
N PHE A 31 -2.56 6.44 13.66
CA PHE A 31 -2.73 6.29 12.21
C PHE A 31 -1.89 5.10 11.73
N PRO A 32 -2.35 4.33 10.73
CA PRO A 32 -1.58 3.20 10.19
C PRO A 32 -0.22 3.58 9.60
N LEU A 33 -0.10 4.75 8.99
CA LEU A 33 1.11 5.31 8.37
C LEU A 33 1.88 4.28 7.52
N PRO A 34 1.29 3.80 6.41
CA PRO A 34 1.83 2.68 5.64
C PRO A 34 3.24 2.90 5.09
N SER A 35 3.60 4.13 4.70
CA SER A 35 4.95 4.46 4.22
C SER A 35 6.03 4.23 5.28
N MET A 36 5.73 4.57 6.54
CA MET A 36 6.64 4.32 7.66
C MET A 36 6.79 2.81 7.95
N LEU A 37 5.68 2.07 7.93
CA LEU A 37 5.72 0.61 8.10
C LEU A 37 6.51 -0.08 6.98
N ASN A 38 6.35 0.37 5.75
CA ASN A 38 7.14 -0.13 4.61
C ASN A 38 8.64 0.12 4.80
N PHE A 39 9.02 1.32 5.30
CA PHE A 39 10.41 1.61 5.61
C PHE A 39 10.98 0.63 6.63
N PHE A 40 10.33 0.49 7.80
CA PHE A 40 10.82 -0.40 8.86
C PHE A 40 10.81 -1.87 8.44
N LEU A 41 9.81 -2.32 7.64
CA LEU A 41 9.77 -3.68 7.12
C LEU A 41 10.99 -3.97 6.24
N ARG A 42 11.29 -3.06 5.31
CA ARG A 42 12.45 -3.19 4.43
C ARG A 42 13.75 -3.12 5.21
N PHE A 43 13.94 -2.04 5.96
CA PHE A 43 15.17 -1.79 6.71
C PHE A 43 15.50 -2.95 7.65
N SER A 44 14.50 -3.43 8.41
CA SER A 44 14.69 -4.56 9.32
C SER A 44 15.00 -5.87 8.61
N THR A 45 14.47 -6.07 7.39
CA THR A 45 14.74 -7.29 6.62
C THR A 45 16.13 -7.28 5.99
N GLU A 46 16.56 -6.15 5.43
CA GLU A 46 17.88 -6.01 4.80
C GLU A 46 19.03 -5.94 5.82
N ASN A 47 18.78 -5.52 7.05
CA ASN A 47 19.79 -5.38 8.12
C ASN A 47 19.63 -6.43 9.24
N ASP A 48 18.78 -7.44 9.08
CA ASP A 48 18.47 -8.46 10.10
C ASP A 48 18.15 -7.89 11.48
N ASN A 49 17.49 -6.71 11.51
CA ASN A 49 17.11 -6.03 12.75
C ASN A 49 15.84 -6.66 13.35
N ILE A 50 16.04 -7.58 14.30
CA ILE A 50 14.98 -8.39 14.91
C ILE A 50 13.94 -7.51 15.63
N GLU A 51 14.37 -6.45 16.34
CA GLU A 51 13.48 -5.60 17.12
C GLU A 51 12.55 -4.76 16.22
N MET A 52 13.09 -4.14 15.18
CA MET A 52 12.29 -3.40 14.20
C MET A 52 11.35 -4.33 13.41
N LYS A 53 11.82 -5.54 13.08
CA LYS A 53 11.02 -6.56 12.41
C LYS A 53 9.84 -7.00 13.28
N LYS A 54 10.09 -7.23 14.58
CA LYS A 54 9.07 -7.54 15.58
C LYS A 54 8.07 -6.39 15.75
N PHE A 55 8.56 -5.15 15.79
CA PHE A 55 7.70 -3.96 15.86
C PHE A 55 6.71 -3.90 14.68
N VAL A 56 7.18 -4.07 13.44
CA VAL A 56 6.31 -4.07 12.25
C VAL A 56 5.27 -5.18 12.34
N LYS A 57 5.70 -6.40 12.68
CA LYS A 57 4.82 -7.56 12.85
C LYS A 57 3.75 -7.28 13.90
N THR A 58 4.14 -6.79 15.08
CA THR A 58 3.22 -6.43 16.17
C THR A 58 2.23 -5.35 15.73
N THR A 59 2.70 -4.29 15.09
CA THR A 59 1.83 -3.21 14.60
C THR A 59 0.75 -3.73 13.66
N LEU A 60 1.13 -4.53 12.67
CA LEU A 60 0.18 -5.06 11.69
C LEU A 60 -0.80 -6.06 12.31
N PHE A 61 -0.38 -6.87 13.29
CA PHE A 61 -1.32 -7.71 14.04
C PHE A 61 -2.30 -6.86 14.85
N LYS A 62 -1.84 -5.81 15.53
CA LYS A 62 -2.71 -4.91 16.31
C LYS A 62 -3.70 -4.17 15.42
N ILE A 63 -3.28 -3.71 14.25
CA ILE A 63 -4.18 -3.12 13.24
C ILE A 63 -5.20 -4.17 12.75
N ALA A 64 -4.78 -5.38 12.42
CA ALA A 64 -5.67 -6.44 11.93
C ALA A 64 -6.66 -6.96 12.99
N GLN A 65 -6.34 -6.86 14.27
CA GLN A 65 -7.14 -7.35 15.39
C GLN A 65 -7.95 -6.26 16.09
N GLY A 66 -7.53 -5.00 15.95
CA GLY A 66 -8.16 -3.85 16.60
C GLY A 66 -9.50 -3.44 15.98
N GLY A 67 -10.18 -2.53 16.65
CA GLY A 67 -11.43 -1.96 16.16
C GLY A 67 -11.27 -1.06 14.94
N ILE A 68 -10.04 -0.67 14.60
CA ILE A 68 -9.75 0.03 13.33
C ILE A 68 -10.09 -0.84 12.11
N ASN A 69 -10.11 -2.16 12.26
CA ASN A 69 -10.50 -3.12 11.24
C ASN A 69 -11.99 -3.45 11.39
N ASP A 70 -12.81 -3.15 10.40
CA ASP A 70 -14.20 -3.62 10.40
C ASP A 70 -14.24 -5.13 10.19
N ARG A 71 -14.44 -5.84 11.30
CA ARG A 71 -14.38 -7.30 11.35
C ARG A 71 -15.49 -8.00 10.57
N ILE A 72 -16.58 -7.28 10.29
CA ILE A 72 -17.80 -7.83 9.67
C ILE A 72 -17.81 -7.62 8.16
N GLU A 73 -17.49 -6.42 7.70
CA GLU A 73 -17.55 -6.05 6.27
C GLU A 73 -16.18 -5.99 5.61
N GLY A 74 -15.14 -5.84 6.41
CA GLY A 74 -13.79 -5.55 5.92
C GLY A 74 -13.53 -4.07 5.72
N GLY A 75 -12.31 -3.76 5.30
CA GLY A 75 -11.81 -2.42 5.20
C GLY A 75 -11.39 -1.83 6.55
N PHE A 76 -10.51 -0.85 6.49
CA PHE A 76 -9.94 -0.19 7.66
C PHE A 76 -10.49 1.22 7.80
N HIS A 77 -10.83 1.60 9.03
CA HIS A 77 -11.10 2.98 9.40
C HIS A 77 -9.81 3.80 9.37
N ARG A 78 -9.96 5.12 9.33
CA ARG A 78 -8.86 6.04 9.09
C ARG A 78 -7.80 6.05 10.19
N TYR A 79 -8.21 6.14 11.46
CA TYR A 79 -7.34 6.16 12.65
C TYR A 79 -8.12 5.74 13.89
N THR A 80 -7.40 5.50 15.00
CA THR A 80 -8.03 5.30 16.31
C THR A 80 -7.77 6.48 17.23
N VAL A 81 -8.75 6.79 18.09
CA VAL A 81 -8.66 7.88 19.08
C VAL A 81 -7.82 7.50 20.30
N ASP A 82 -7.56 6.20 20.47
CA ASP A 82 -6.71 5.63 21.52
C ASP A 82 -5.38 5.11 20.96
N ASN A 83 -4.47 4.70 21.84
CA ASN A 83 -3.15 4.18 21.46
C ASN A 83 -3.09 2.66 21.30
N MET A 84 -4.23 1.94 21.43
CA MET A 84 -4.30 0.47 21.39
C MET A 84 -4.97 -0.09 20.13
N TRP A 85 -5.35 0.77 19.18
CA TRP A 85 -6.08 0.42 17.96
C TRP A 85 -7.53 -0.04 18.21
N HIS A 86 -8.14 0.39 19.32
CA HIS A 86 -9.44 -0.12 19.77
C HIS A 86 -10.60 0.69 19.19
N ILE A 87 -10.68 1.98 19.46
CA ILE A 87 -11.82 2.82 19.10
C ILE A 87 -11.46 3.66 17.88
N PRO A 88 -12.04 3.39 16.71
CA PRO A 88 -11.73 4.15 15.50
C PRO A 88 -12.54 5.44 15.44
N HIS A 89 -12.01 6.42 14.67
CA HIS A 89 -12.85 7.35 13.93
C HIS A 89 -13.40 6.59 12.73
N PHE A 90 -14.70 6.43 12.65
CA PHE A 90 -15.36 5.40 11.81
C PHE A 90 -15.34 5.68 10.30
N GLU A 91 -14.74 6.77 9.85
CA GLU A 91 -14.52 7.07 8.43
C GLU A 91 -13.61 6.02 7.76
N LYS A 92 -13.96 5.58 6.55
CA LYS A 92 -13.11 4.68 5.73
C LYS A 92 -12.67 5.42 4.47
N MET A 93 -11.36 5.63 4.34
CA MET A 93 -10.76 6.33 3.21
C MET A 93 -10.17 5.36 2.20
N LEU A 94 -10.31 5.68 0.91
CA LEU A 94 -9.71 4.85 -0.15
C LEU A 94 -8.19 4.83 -0.06
N TYR A 95 -7.54 5.98 0.15
CA TYR A 95 -6.09 6.07 0.19
C TYR A 95 -5.46 5.26 1.33
N ASP A 96 -6.14 5.12 2.47
CA ASP A 96 -5.67 4.27 3.58
C ASP A 96 -5.74 2.79 3.20
N ASN A 97 -6.90 2.34 2.71
CA ASN A 97 -7.11 0.94 2.33
C ASN A 97 -6.23 0.52 1.15
N ALA A 98 -6.03 1.39 0.17
CA ALA A 98 -5.14 1.16 -0.97
C ALA A 98 -3.68 0.95 -0.55
N GLN A 99 -3.18 1.76 0.38
CA GLN A 99 -1.81 1.63 0.88
C GLN A 99 -1.64 0.44 1.83
N LEU A 100 -2.68 0.13 2.63
CA LEU A 100 -2.66 -1.05 3.50
C LEU A 100 -2.63 -2.36 2.69
N LEU A 101 -3.27 -2.43 1.51
CA LEU A 101 -3.07 -3.56 0.58
C LEU A 101 -1.59 -3.78 0.29
N SER A 102 -0.83 -2.72 -0.02
CA SER A 102 0.60 -2.81 -0.30
C SER A 102 1.41 -3.26 0.92
N VAL A 103 1.13 -2.70 2.11
CA VAL A 103 1.86 -3.05 3.35
C VAL A 103 1.59 -4.49 3.77
N PHE A 104 0.31 -4.91 3.83
CA PHE A 104 -0.04 -6.29 4.19
C PHE A 104 0.50 -7.31 3.18
N SER A 105 0.56 -6.96 1.89
CA SER A 105 1.18 -7.79 0.84
C SER A 105 2.66 -8.04 1.10
N LYS A 106 3.42 -6.98 1.36
CA LYS A 106 4.85 -7.07 1.67
C LYS A 106 5.09 -7.82 2.98
N ALA A 107 4.30 -7.51 4.01
CA ALA A 107 4.37 -8.20 5.30
C ALA A 107 4.05 -9.69 5.17
N TYR A 108 3.06 -10.08 4.36
CA TYR A 108 2.79 -11.49 4.10
C TYR A 108 3.98 -12.19 3.42
N LYS A 109 4.65 -11.51 2.49
CA LYS A 109 5.87 -12.08 1.84
C LYS A 109 7.00 -12.30 2.85
N VAL A 110 7.17 -11.41 3.84
CA VAL A 110 8.22 -11.49 4.86
C VAL A 110 7.88 -12.48 5.97
N PHE A 111 6.67 -12.38 6.53
CA PHE A 111 6.31 -13.11 7.75
C PHE A 111 5.56 -14.42 7.49
N LYS A 112 5.00 -14.59 6.28
CA LYS A 112 4.15 -15.75 5.91
C LYS A 112 2.97 -15.98 6.85
N GLU A 113 2.50 -14.92 7.52
CA GLU A 113 1.36 -14.98 8.44
C GLU A 113 0.04 -15.07 7.68
N PRO A 114 -0.75 -16.14 7.84
CA PRO A 114 -2.02 -16.31 7.13
C PRO A 114 -2.99 -15.14 7.33
N ARG A 115 -2.97 -14.54 8.53
CA ARG A 115 -3.80 -13.38 8.85
C ARG A 115 -3.57 -12.21 7.91
N PHE A 116 -2.32 -11.91 7.55
CA PHE A 116 -2.02 -10.80 6.64
C PHE A 116 -2.57 -11.07 5.23
N LYS A 117 -2.51 -12.32 4.77
CA LYS A 117 -3.14 -12.73 3.51
C LYS A 117 -4.66 -12.60 3.57
N GLU A 118 -5.30 -13.02 4.68
CA GLU A 118 -6.75 -12.91 4.86
C GLU A 118 -7.22 -11.45 4.78
N GLU A 119 -6.46 -10.50 5.35
CA GLU A 119 -6.81 -9.08 5.28
C GLU A 119 -6.77 -8.52 3.85
N LEU A 120 -5.91 -9.04 2.96
CA LEU A 120 -5.90 -8.65 1.54
C LEU A 120 -7.25 -8.98 0.86
N TYR A 121 -7.78 -10.19 1.09
CA TYR A 121 -9.06 -10.59 0.51
C TYR A 121 -10.24 -9.83 1.10
N LYS A 122 -10.20 -9.51 2.40
CA LYS A 122 -11.24 -8.69 3.04
C LYS A 122 -11.25 -7.26 2.51
N MET A 123 -10.08 -6.64 2.37
CA MET A 123 -9.96 -5.32 1.75
C MET A 123 -10.43 -5.32 0.29
N TYR A 124 -10.03 -6.32 -0.50
CA TYR A 124 -10.53 -6.49 -1.86
C TYR A 124 -12.06 -6.55 -1.90
N THR A 125 -12.64 -7.44 -1.09
CA THR A 125 -14.10 -7.63 -1.03
C THR A 125 -14.82 -6.35 -0.61
N PHE A 126 -14.29 -5.65 0.38
CA PHE A 126 -14.81 -4.35 0.82
C PHE A 126 -14.78 -3.31 -0.30
N LEU A 127 -13.64 -3.13 -0.96
CA LEU A 127 -13.50 -2.18 -2.07
C LEU A 127 -14.44 -2.53 -3.23
N GLU A 128 -14.57 -3.81 -3.56
CA GLU A 128 -15.41 -4.29 -4.64
C GLU A 128 -16.90 -4.08 -4.36
N LEU A 129 -17.37 -4.47 -3.18
CA LEU A 129 -18.79 -4.49 -2.85
C LEU A 129 -19.34 -3.15 -2.33
N LYS A 130 -18.48 -2.32 -1.71
CA LYS A 130 -18.92 -1.12 -0.98
C LYS A 130 -18.44 0.19 -1.57
N MET A 131 -17.31 0.17 -2.27
CA MET A 131 -16.71 1.39 -2.79
C MET A 131 -16.57 1.41 -4.32
N SER A 132 -16.83 0.32 -5.03
CA SER A 132 -16.73 0.31 -6.50
C SER A 132 -17.91 1.04 -7.16
N SER A 133 -17.57 1.91 -8.11
CA SER A 133 -18.54 2.54 -8.99
C SER A 133 -18.94 1.59 -10.14
N PRO A 134 -20.08 1.84 -10.83
CA PRO A 134 -20.47 1.06 -12.00
C PRO A 134 -19.44 1.08 -13.16
N ASN A 135 -18.48 1.98 -13.07
CA ASN A 135 -17.44 2.19 -14.07
C ASN A 135 -16.09 1.56 -13.71
N ASN A 136 -16.04 0.65 -12.74
CA ASN A 136 -14.84 0.00 -12.21
C ASN A 136 -13.83 0.93 -11.48
N LEU A 137 -14.19 2.20 -11.25
CA LEU A 137 -13.42 3.11 -10.42
C LEU A 137 -13.91 3.05 -8.97
N ILE A 138 -13.04 3.41 -8.03
CA ILE A 138 -13.32 3.30 -6.61
C ILE A 138 -13.66 4.69 -6.07
N TYR A 139 -14.74 4.78 -5.29
CA TYR A 139 -15.18 5.98 -4.58
C TYR A 139 -14.20 6.40 -3.49
N SER A 140 -14.24 7.69 -3.10
CA SER A 140 -13.21 8.28 -2.22
C SER A 140 -13.33 7.85 -0.77
N SER A 141 -14.52 7.79 -0.19
CA SER A 141 -14.69 7.49 1.23
C SER A 141 -16.10 7.05 1.61
N ILE A 142 -16.20 6.47 2.79
CA ILE A 142 -17.47 6.26 3.51
C ILE A 142 -17.42 7.09 4.80
N SER A 143 -18.45 7.90 5.04
CA SER A 143 -18.55 8.78 6.22
C SER A 143 -18.47 7.99 7.53
N ALA A 144 -17.97 8.63 8.58
CA ALA A 144 -18.05 8.12 9.95
C ALA A 144 -19.48 8.17 10.49
N ASP A 145 -20.27 9.15 10.03
CA ASP A 145 -21.59 9.48 10.56
C ASP A 145 -22.71 8.75 9.81
N THR A 146 -23.69 8.27 10.57
CA THR A 146 -25.00 7.90 10.08
C THR A 146 -25.93 9.10 10.16
N ASN A 147 -26.58 9.47 9.03
CA ASN A 147 -27.50 10.60 8.98
C ASN A 147 -28.94 10.08 9.10
N TYR A 148 -29.71 10.64 10.04
CA TYR A 148 -31.10 10.29 10.28
C TYR A 148 -32.08 11.28 9.64
N GLU A 149 -33.30 10.86 9.42
CA GLU A 149 -34.35 11.65 8.77
C GLU A 149 -34.71 12.94 9.56
N ASP A 150 -34.54 12.93 10.88
CA ASP A 150 -34.73 14.10 11.75
C ASP A 150 -33.58 15.12 11.69
N GLY A 151 -32.55 14.85 10.86
CA GLY A 151 -31.38 15.70 10.71
C GLY A 151 -30.26 15.44 11.72
N SER A 152 -30.46 14.53 12.68
CA SER A 152 -29.41 14.13 13.62
C SER A 152 -28.32 13.30 12.90
N LYS A 153 -27.11 13.31 13.49
CA LYS A 153 -25.97 12.56 13.02
C LYS A 153 -25.34 11.84 14.19
N GLU A 154 -25.06 10.55 14.00
CA GLU A 154 -24.41 9.74 15.03
C GLU A 154 -23.17 9.04 14.42
N GLU A 155 -22.00 9.36 14.95
CA GLU A 155 -20.76 8.70 14.53
C GLU A 155 -20.75 7.24 14.94
N GLY A 156 -20.32 6.36 14.05
CA GLY A 156 -20.10 4.95 14.33
C GLY A 156 -21.35 4.09 14.49
N ASP A 157 -22.55 4.65 14.51
CA ASP A 157 -23.79 3.93 14.83
C ASP A 157 -24.04 2.72 13.90
N PHE A 158 -23.67 2.84 12.64
CA PHE A 158 -23.73 1.71 11.70
C PHE A 158 -22.81 0.55 12.10
N TYR A 159 -21.67 0.81 12.73
CA TYR A 159 -20.60 -0.18 12.96
C TYR A 159 -20.62 -0.82 14.33
N VAL A 160 -21.12 -0.12 15.34
CA VAL A 160 -21.09 -0.57 16.73
C VAL A 160 -22.28 -1.47 17.09
N TRP A 161 -22.16 -2.16 18.23
CA TRP A 161 -23.12 -3.16 18.67
C TRP A 161 -23.45 -3.00 20.15
N ASN A 162 -24.72 -3.08 20.52
CA ASN A 162 -25.09 -3.23 21.92
C ASN A 162 -25.34 -4.70 22.28
N LYS A 163 -25.31 -5.01 23.59
CA LYS A 163 -25.46 -6.39 24.09
C LYS A 163 -26.83 -7.00 23.76
N ASN A 164 -27.90 -6.19 23.71
CA ASN A 164 -29.25 -6.69 23.45
C ASN A 164 -29.40 -7.10 21.98
N GLU A 165 -28.92 -6.29 21.05
CA GLU A 165 -28.88 -6.66 19.64
C GLU A 165 -28.08 -7.94 19.41
N LEU A 166 -26.86 -8.02 19.99
CA LEU A 166 -26.02 -9.20 19.86
C LEU A 166 -26.72 -10.48 20.40
N LYS A 167 -27.41 -10.41 21.56
CA LYS A 167 -28.20 -11.53 22.10
C LYS A 167 -29.31 -11.94 21.13
N GLN A 168 -30.01 -10.98 20.55
CA GLN A 168 -31.09 -11.22 19.59
C GLN A 168 -30.59 -11.93 18.33
N VAL A 169 -29.49 -11.45 17.76
CA VAL A 169 -28.92 -11.95 16.49
C VAL A 169 -28.24 -13.31 16.68
N LEU A 170 -27.45 -13.43 17.74
CA LEU A 170 -26.55 -14.57 17.96
C LEU A 170 -27.16 -15.73 18.72
N LYS A 171 -28.18 -15.46 19.57
CA LYS A 171 -28.83 -16.47 20.40
C LYS A 171 -27.83 -17.30 21.22
N GLN A 172 -27.75 -18.62 20.97
CA GLN A 172 -26.81 -19.53 21.65
C GLN A 172 -25.34 -19.21 21.35
N ASP A 173 -25.03 -18.52 20.26
CA ASP A 173 -23.66 -18.15 19.90
C ASP A 173 -23.16 -16.90 20.65
N TYR A 174 -24.05 -16.15 21.33
CA TYR A 174 -23.75 -14.87 21.98
C TYR A 174 -22.55 -14.95 22.93
N LYS A 175 -22.45 -15.96 23.75
CA LYS A 175 -21.41 -16.05 24.79
C LYS A 175 -20.03 -16.11 24.17
N TRP A 176 -19.79 -17.09 23.31
CA TRP A 176 -18.45 -17.26 22.72
C TRP A 176 -18.08 -16.12 21.76
N VAL A 177 -19.07 -15.53 21.04
CA VAL A 177 -18.84 -14.38 20.17
C VAL A 177 -18.47 -13.13 20.98
N SER A 178 -19.16 -12.92 22.12
CA SER A 178 -18.84 -11.83 23.04
C SER A 178 -17.43 -11.94 23.62
N ASP A 179 -17.01 -13.17 23.96
CA ASP A 179 -15.65 -13.44 24.44
C ASP A 179 -14.62 -13.21 23.32
N TYR A 180 -14.90 -13.70 22.10
CA TYR A 180 -14.01 -13.57 20.94
C TYR A 180 -13.83 -12.11 20.49
N TYR A 181 -14.91 -11.33 20.44
CA TYR A 181 -14.89 -9.93 19.99
C TYR A 181 -14.77 -8.93 21.13
N SER A 182 -14.45 -9.37 22.34
CA SER A 182 -14.21 -8.53 23.52
C SER A 182 -15.36 -7.57 23.82
N ILE A 183 -16.61 -8.09 23.93
CA ILE A 183 -17.79 -7.32 24.32
C ILE A 183 -17.78 -7.10 25.84
N ASN A 184 -16.75 -6.37 26.28
CA ASN A 184 -16.40 -6.04 27.67
C ASN A 184 -15.75 -4.65 27.69
N ASP A 185 -15.07 -4.31 28.79
CA ASP A 185 -14.43 -2.99 28.96
C ASP A 185 -13.42 -2.63 27.86
N LYS A 186 -12.81 -3.61 27.20
CA LYS A 186 -11.86 -3.36 26.10
C LYS A 186 -12.53 -2.87 24.83
N GLY A 187 -13.69 -3.46 24.50
CA GLY A 187 -14.47 -3.09 23.32
C GLY A 187 -15.51 -1.99 23.60
N TYR A 188 -15.69 -1.60 24.86
CA TYR A 188 -16.65 -0.56 25.23
C TYR A 188 -16.27 0.80 24.62
N TRP A 189 -17.21 1.45 23.99
CA TRP A 189 -17.05 2.79 23.46
C TRP A 189 -17.90 3.81 24.22
N GLU A 190 -19.18 3.96 23.88
CA GLU A 190 -20.09 4.88 24.56
C GLU A 190 -21.55 4.40 24.45
N LYS A 191 -22.45 4.94 25.27
CA LYS A 191 -23.89 4.66 25.22
C LYS A 191 -24.20 3.14 25.21
N GLU A 192 -23.42 2.33 25.95
CA GLU A 192 -23.50 0.87 25.98
C GLU A 192 -23.22 0.17 24.64
N ASN A 193 -22.54 0.84 23.71
CA ASN A 193 -22.11 0.28 22.46
C ASN A 193 -20.67 -0.24 22.53
N TYR A 194 -20.39 -1.24 21.72
CA TYR A 194 -19.11 -1.96 21.66
C TYR A 194 -18.58 -2.01 20.24
N VAL A 195 -17.26 -1.86 20.11
CA VAL A 195 -16.49 -2.12 18.91
C VAL A 195 -15.92 -3.53 18.99
N PHE A 196 -15.88 -4.25 17.87
CA PHE A 196 -15.33 -5.59 17.84
C PHE A 196 -13.80 -5.56 17.83
N ILE A 197 -13.20 -6.14 18.86
CA ILE A 197 -11.76 -6.20 19.07
C ILE A 197 -11.38 -7.65 19.35
N GLN A 198 -10.33 -8.13 18.69
CA GLN A 198 -9.77 -9.45 18.94
C GLN A 198 -8.50 -9.31 19.78
N THR A 199 -8.39 -10.04 20.89
CA THR A 199 -7.23 -9.94 21.80
C THR A 199 -6.32 -11.16 21.75
N ILE A 200 -6.80 -12.29 21.24
CA ILE A 200 -6.03 -13.53 21.07
C ILE A 200 -6.20 -14.07 19.65
N SER A 201 -5.31 -14.94 19.21
CA SER A 201 -5.37 -15.51 17.87
C SER A 201 -6.57 -16.46 17.69
N ASP A 202 -7.02 -16.65 16.45
CA ASP A 202 -8.08 -17.62 16.12
C ASP A 202 -7.74 -19.03 16.61
N LYS A 203 -6.46 -19.43 16.48
CA LYS A 203 -5.98 -20.74 16.94
C LYS A 203 -6.09 -20.89 18.45
N GLU A 204 -5.68 -19.87 19.19
CA GLU A 204 -5.76 -19.86 20.65
C GLU A 204 -7.21 -19.86 21.12
N PHE A 205 -8.08 -19.05 20.50
CA PHE A 205 -9.49 -19.01 20.85
C PHE A 205 -10.19 -20.34 20.54
N ALA A 206 -9.93 -20.94 19.38
CA ALA A 206 -10.47 -22.26 19.01
C ALA A 206 -10.09 -23.32 20.05
N SER A 207 -8.82 -23.33 20.47
CA SER A 207 -8.35 -24.24 21.54
C SER A 207 -9.10 -24.02 22.86
N ASN A 208 -9.32 -22.76 23.26
CA ASN A 208 -10.01 -22.41 24.51
C ASN A 208 -11.48 -22.90 24.56
N ILE A 209 -12.09 -23.03 23.40
CA ILE A 209 -13.50 -23.56 23.28
C ILE A 209 -13.54 -25.00 22.77
N ASN A 210 -12.42 -25.73 22.81
CA ASN A 210 -12.27 -27.12 22.39
C ASN A 210 -12.72 -27.39 20.94
N LEU A 211 -12.37 -26.52 20.03
CA LEU A 211 -12.58 -26.69 18.58
C LEU A 211 -11.26 -26.74 17.82
N GLU A 212 -11.24 -27.51 16.74
CA GLU A 212 -10.19 -27.40 15.73
C GLU A 212 -10.29 -26.07 14.99
N LEU A 213 -9.16 -25.51 14.59
CA LEU A 213 -9.09 -24.18 13.95
C LEU A 213 -10.01 -24.04 12.73
N ASN A 214 -10.08 -25.07 11.88
CA ASN A 214 -10.93 -25.03 10.70
C ASN A 214 -12.42 -25.04 11.06
N GLN A 215 -12.82 -25.83 12.05
CA GLN A 215 -14.20 -25.85 12.57
C GLN A 215 -14.58 -24.49 13.16
N PHE A 216 -13.67 -23.89 13.91
CA PHE A 216 -13.86 -22.53 14.45
C PHE A 216 -14.05 -21.50 13.34
N LYS A 217 -13.19 -21.51 12.32
CA LYS A 217 -13.27 -20.57 11.18
C LYS A 217 -14.60 -20.69 10.42
N GLU A 218 -15.08 -21.89 10.18
CA GLU A 218 -16.40 -22.10 9.55
C GLU A 218 -17.54 -21.57 10.44
N LYS A 219 -17.46 -21.83 11.73
CA LYS A 219 -18.45 -21.31 12.70
C LYS A 219 -18.42 -19.77 12.75
N LEU A 220 -17.23 -19.18 12.79
CA LEU A 220 -17.03 -17.72 12.77
C LEU A 220 -17.59 -17.09 11.48
N LYS A 221 -17.36 -17.70 10.33
CA LYS A 221 -17.89 -17.26 9.04
C LYS A 221 -19.43 -17.22 9.05
N LEU A 222 -20.07 -18.24 9.56
CA LEU A 222 -21.55 -18.28 9.68
C LEU A 222 -22.07 -17.18 10.62
N VAL A 223 -21.40 -16.94 11.73
CA VAL A 223 -21.76 -15.89 12.67
C VAL A 223 -21.55 -14.51 12.09
N ASN A 224 -20.40 -14.27 11.44
CA ASN A 224 -20.13 -12.99 10.79
C ASN A 224 -21.14 -12.70 9.69
N LYS A 225 -21.60 -13.72 8.97
CA LYS A 225 -22.68 -13.55 8.00
C LYS A 225 -24.01 -13.14 8.66
N LYS A 226 -24.40 -13.73 9.79
CA LYS A 226 -25.61 -13.31 10.54
C LYS A 226 -25.50 -11.85 10.98
N LEU A 227 -24.33 -11.44 11.49
CA LEU A 227 -24.07 -10.07 11.92
C LEU A 227 -24.11 -9.11 10.72
N TYR A 228 -23.48 -9.47 9.61
CA TYR A 228 -23.52 -8.69 8.37
C TYR A 228 -24.97 -8.50 7.88
N ASP A 229 -25.75 -9.58 7.75
CA ASP A 229 -27.13 -9.53 7.26
C ASP A 229 -28.05 -8.70 8.17
N PHE A 230 -27.76 -8.65 9.48
CA PHE A 230 -28.47 -7.78 10.41
C PHE A 230 -28.05 -6.31 10.24
N ARG A 231 -26.74 -6.03 10.18
CA ARG A 231 -26.18 -4.67 10.06
C ARG A 231 -26.60 -3.99 8.74
N GLU A 232 -26.70 -4.76 7.65
CA GLU A 232 -27.14 -4.25 6.35
C GLU A 232 -28.55 -3.65 6.34
N LYS A 233 -29.37 -3.93 7.36
CA LYS A 233 -30.70 -3.35 7.54
C LYS A 233 -30.68 -1.98 8.22
N ARG A 234 -29.55 -1.59 8.82
CA ARG A 234 -29.37 -0.27 9.43
C ARG A 234 -29.26 0.82 8.37
N ILE A 235 -29.52 2.05 8.79
CA ILE A 235 -29.22 3.24 7.97
C ILE A 235 -27.70 3.29 7.74
N LYS A 236 -27.30 3.35 6.48
CA LYS A 236 -25.87 3.31 6.09
C LYS A 236 -25.27 4.70 6.14
N PRO A 237 -23.99 4.82 6.53
CA PRO A 237 -23.24 6.06 6.37
C PRO A 237 -23.13 6.42 4.87
N ILE A 238 -23.04 7.72 4.61
CA ILE A 238 -22.97 8.23 3.22
C ILE A 238 -21.63 7.84 2.60
N THR A 239 -21.70 7.29 1.38
CA THR A 239 -20.52 7.12 0.53
C THR A 239 -20.30 8.39 -0.27
N ASP A 240 -19.10 9.01 -0.15
CA ASP A 240 -18.68 10.09 -1.05
C ASP A 240 -18.31 9.45 -2.40
N THR A 241 -19.20 9.65 -3.38
CA THR A 241 -19.07 9.08 -4.74
C THR A 241 -18.08 9.83 -5.64
N LYS A 242 -17.30 10.76 -5.07
CA LYS A 242 -16.19 11.37 -5.77
C LYS A 242 -15.16 10.32 -6.17
N ILE A 243 -14.68 10.38 -7.39
CA ILE A 243 -13.55 9.61 -7.86
C ILE A 243 -12.32 10.52 -7.83
N VAL A 244 -11.35 10.20 -7.00
CA VAL A 244 -10.06 10.89 -6.94
C VAL A 244 -9.04 10.07 -7.70
N PHE A 245 -8.39 10.69 -8.69
CA PHE A 245 -7.49 9.99 -9.61
C PHE A 245 -6.29 9.38 -8.88
N SER A 246 -5.59 10.18 -8.08
CA SER A 246 -4.41 9.75 -7.30
C SER A 246 -4.73 8.58 -6.37
N TRP A 247 -5.90 8.55 -5.72
CA TRP A 247 -6.28 7.48 -4.81
C TRP A 247 -6.62 6.17 -5.54
N ASN A 248 -7.19 6.27 -6.74
CA ASN A 248 -7.38 5.11 -7.62
C ASN A 248 -6.03 4.58 -8.15
N ALA A 249 -5.07 5.46 -8.44
CA ALA A 249 -3.71 5.06 -8.78
C ALA A 249 -3.01 4.31 -7.63
N LEU A 250 -3.13 4.78 -6.39
CA LEU A 250 -2.67 4.05 -5.20
C LEU A 250 -3.35 2.67 -5.09
N THR A 251 -4.63 2.57 -5.47
CA THR A 251 -5.36 1.30 -5.45
C THR A 251 -4.81 0.31 -6.48
N ILE A 252 -4.49 0.76 -7.69
CA ILE A 252 -3.80 -0.06 -8.70
C ILE A 252 -2.49 -0.61 -8.14
N ARG A 253 -1.69 0.23 -7.47
CA ARG A 253 -0.43 -0.19 -6.85
C ARG A 253 -0.66 -1.23 -5.76
N GLY A 254 -1.62 -1.00 -4.86
CA GLY A 254 -1.98 -1.94 -3.79
C GLY A 254 -2.45 -3.30 -4.33
N MET A 255 -3.26 -3.31 -5.40
CA MET A 255 -3.72 -4.53 -6.05
C MET A 255 -2.56 -5.27 -6.75
N ALA A 256 -1.66 -4.56 -7.44
CA ALA A 256 -0.46 -5.16 -8.04
C ALA A 256 0.45 -5.80 -6.98
N ASP A 257 0.67 -5.12 -5.84
CA ASP A 257 1.44 -5.68 -4.72
C ASP A 257 0.74 -6.91 -4.11
N SER A 258 -0.61 -6.92 -4.06
CA SER A 258 -1.39 -8.06 -3.58
C SER A 258 -1.27 -9.27 -4.52
N PHE A 259 -1.27 -9.04 -5.83
CA PHE A 259 -0.96 -10.09 -6.81
C PHE A 259 0.46 -10.64 -6.63
N LYS A 260 1.48 -9.76 -6.46
CA LYS A 260 2.86 -10.19 -6.16
C LYS A 260 2.99 -11.05 -4.90
N ALA A 261 2.10 -10.86 -3.93
CA ALA A 261 2.16 -11.58 -2.67
C ALA A 261 1.40 -12.91 -2.69
N THR A 262 0.33 -13.00 -3.48
CA THR A 262 -0.60 -14.13 -3.45
C THR A 262 -0.58 -14.99 -4.70
N GLY A 263 -0.18 -14.43 -5.84
CA GLY A 263 -0.33 -15.04 -7.17
C GLY A 263 -1.78 -15.11 -7.68
N ASP A 264 -2.74 -14.53 -6.94
CA ASP A 264 -4.15 -14.60 -7.28
C ASP A 264 -4.54 -13.53 -8.31
N LYS A 265 -4.94 -13.97 -9.49
CA LYS A 265 -5.26 -13.12 -10.65
C LYS A 265 -6.38 -12.13 -10.40
N MET A 266 -7.28 -12.38 -9.42
CA MET A 266 -8.35 -11.43 -9.10
C MET A 266 -7.80 -10.03 -8.77
N PHE A 267 -6.66 -9.94 -8.10
CA PHE A 267 -6.02 -8.67 -7.79
C PHE A 267 -5.46 -7.99 -9.05
N LEU A 268 -4.81 -8.76 -9.93
CA LEU A 268 -4.29 -8.26 -11.21
C LEU A 268 -5.42 -7.77 -12.12
N ASP A 269 -6.48 -8.55 -12.26
CA ASP A 269 -7.63 -8.21 -13.10
C ASP A 269 -8.29 -6.91 -12.61
N LYS A 270 -8.42 -6.73 -11.29
CA LYS A 270 -8.93 -5.49 -10.71
C LYS A 270 -8.01 -4.31 -10.98
N ALA A 271 -6.69 -4.45 -10.80
CA ALA A 271 -5.72 -3.41 -11.10
C ALA A 271 -5.81 -2.95 -12.56
N LEU A 272 -5.87 -3.91 -13.50
CA LEU A 272 -6.00 -3.62 -14.93
C LEU A 272 -7.34 -2.97 -15.28
N SER A 273 -8.43 -3.36 -14.62
CA SER A 273 -9.76 -2.77 -14.87
C SER A 273 -9.83 -1.32 -14.37
N ILE A 274 -9.25 -1.01 -13.22
CA ILE A 274 -9.17 0.36 -12.69
C ILE A 274 -8.30 1.22 -13.62
N GLU A 275 -7.13 0.72 -14.05
CA GLU A 275 -6.23 1.44 -14.94
C GLU A 275 -6.93 1.77 -16.27
N LYS A 276 -7.60 0.80 -16.87
CA LYS A 276 -8.36 1.01 -18.09
C LYS A 276 -9.42 2.11 -17.92
N ALA A 277 -10.18 2.07 -16.83
CA ALA A 277 -11.21 3.06 -16.55
C ALA A 277 -10.63 4.46 -16.30
N LEU A 278 -9.50 4.58 -15.58
CA LEU A 278 -8.79 5.85 -15.40
C LEU A 278 -8.33 6.41 -16.75
N SER A 279 -7.66 5.60 -17.57
CA SER A 279 -7.18 5.99 -18.87
C SER A 279 -8.30 6.51 -19.78
N GLU A 280 -9.41 5.77 -19.88
CA GLU A 280 -10.50 6.08 -20.80
C GLU A 280 -11.35 7.26 -20.33
N LYS A 281 -11.50 7.47 -19.03
CA LYS A 281 -12.48 8.40 -18.46
C LYS A 281 -11.89 9.63 -17.80
N MET A 282 -10.67 9.53 -17.32
CA MET A 282 -10.06 10.58 -16.52
C MET A 282 -8.70 11.06 -17.07
N THR A 283 -8.33 10.68 -18.30
CA THR A 283 -7.16 11.25 -18.99
C THR A 283 -7.51 11.70 -20.42
N SER A 284 -6.79 12.70 -20.90
CA SER A 284 -6.84 13.15 -22.29
C SER A 284 -5.53 13.82 -22.67
N ASN A 285 -4.79 13.31 -23.67
CA ASN A 285 -3.51 13.88 -24.12
C ASN A 285 -2.52 14.17 -22.99
N ASN A 286 -2.28 13.20 -22.10
CA ASN A 286 -1.47 13.31 -20.88
C ASN A 286 -2.00 14.30 -19.82
N ILE A 287 -3.15 14.93 -20.02
CA ILE A 287 -3.85 15.70 -19.00
C ILE A 287 -4.63 14.74 -18.12
N ILE A 288 -4.40 14.79 -16.81
CA ILE A 288 -5.15 14.03 -15.80
C ILE A 288 -6.22 14.91 -15.17
N PHE A 289 -7.44 14.39 -15.12
CA PHE A 289 -8.55 15.01 -14.37
C PHE A 289 -8.52 14.53 -12.93
N HIS A 290 -8.19 15.42 -12.00
CA HIS A 290 -8.02 15.10 -10.57
C HIS A 290 -9.24 14.36 -9.98
N SER A 291 -10.44 14.78 -10.37
CA SER A 291 -11.68 14.11 -9.94
C SER A 291 -12.72 14.03 -11.07
N ASN A 292 -13.71 13.15 -10.89
CA ASN A 292 -14.82 13.02 -11.84
C ASN A 292 -15.67 14.29 -12.00
N SER A 293 -15.56 15.25 -11.06
CA SER A 293 -16.20 16.57 -11.14
C SER A 293 -15.36 17.61 -11.87
N SER A 294 -14.08 17.35 -12.14
CA SER A 294 -13.11 18.32 -12.68
C SER A 294 -13.13 18.49 -14.20
N LYS A 295 -14.07 17.89 -14.93
CA LYS A 295 -14.13 17.89 -16.40
C LYS A 295 -14.44 19.24 -17.07
N LYS A 296 -14.18 20.39 -16.46
CA LYS A 296 -14.46 21.71 -17.05
C LYS A 296 -13.18 22.48 -17.36
N LEU A 297 -13.23 23.25 -18.45
CA LEU A 297 -12.20 24.15 -18.98
C LEU A 297 -11.49 24.96 -17.87
N ASN A 298 -10.17 25.12 -17.98
CA ASN A 298 -9.23 25.76 -17.04
C ASN A 298 -8.87 24.92 -15.80
N GLN A 299 -8.50 23.68 -16.05
CA GLN A 299 -8.20 22.73 -14.99
C GLN A 299 -6.85 22.99 -14.34
N VAL A 300 -6.85 23.03 -13.03
CA VAL A 300 -5.64 22.91 -12.22
C VAL A 300 -5.19 21.46 -12.25
N LEU A 301 -3.93 21.22 -12.59
CA LEU A 301 -3.30 19.92 -12.55
C LEU A 301 -2.57 19.76 -11.20
N PHE A 302 -2.70 18.59 -10.59
CA PHE A 302 -2.07 18.26 -9.33
C PHE A 302 -0.97 17.21 -9.54
N PHE A 303 0.22 17.47 -9.04
CA PHE A 303 1.38 16.63 -9.27
C PHE A 303 1.23 15.21 -8.67
N GLU A 304 0.49 15.06 -7.56
CA GLU A 304 0.26 13.75 -6.96
C GLU A 304 -0.46 12.77 -7.89
N ASP A 305 -1.37 13.26 -8.76
CA ASP A 305 -2.07 12.43 -9.74
C ASP A 305 -1.08 11.78 -10.71
N TYR A 306 -0.09 12.54 -11.16
CA TYR A 306 0.96 12.07 -12.06
C TYR A 306 1.93 11.13 -11.35
N SER A 307 2.43 11.53 -10.20
CA SER A 307 3.43 10.76 -9.47
C SER A 307 2.92 9.38 -9.08
N TYR A 308 1.71 9.29 -8.52
CA TYR A 308 1.13 8.01 -8.12
C TYR A 308 0.68 7.16 -9.32
N TYR A 309 0.27 7.81 -10.42
CA TYR A 309 -0.07 7.06 -11.63
C TYR A 309 1.16 6.44 -12.30
N ILE A 310 2.27 7.16 -12.38
CA ILE A 310 3.54 6.62 -12.87
C ILE A 310 3.97 5.43 -12.02
N ASP A 311 3.88 5.51 -10.68
CA ASP A 311 4.16 4.38 -9.77
C ASP A 311 3.24 3.18 -10.04
N ALA A 312 1.95 3.43 -10.25
CA ALA A 312 0.98 2.39 -10.58
C ALA A 312 1.30 1.70 -11.93
N LEU A 313 1.64 2.48 -12.96
CA LEU A 313 2.04 1.95 -14.27
C LEU A 313 3.31 1.09 -14.20
N ILE A 314 4.32 1.55 -13.44
CA ILE A 314 5.52 0.74 -13.19
C ILE A 314 5.14 -0.53 -12.43
N GLY A 315 4.23 -0.42 -11.43
CA GLY A 315 3.69 -1.58 -10.71
C GLY A 315 3.00 -2.59 -11.63
N LEU A 316 2.25 -2.13 -12.62
CA LEU A 316 1.64 -3.00 -13.64
C LEU A 316 2.68 -3.66 -14.56
N TYR A 317 3.76 -2.94 -14.91
CA TYR A 317 4.87 -3.58 -15.61
C TYR A 317 5.48 -4.71 -14.80
N GLU A 318 5.75 -4.47 -13.53
CA GLU A 318 6.38 -5.43 -12.60
C GLU A 318 5.56 -6.72 -12.39
N VAL A 319 4.27 -6.73 -12.75
CA VAL A 319 3.39 -7.92 -12.62
C VAL A 319 2.92 -8.51 -13.95
N THR A 320 3.06 -7.78 -15.06
CA THR A 320 2.65 -8.25 -16.39
C THR A 320 3.81 -8.43 -17.35
N PHE A 321 4.91 -7.77 -17.06
CA PHE A 321 6.08 -7.66 -17.95
C PHE A 321 5.69 -7.19 -19.36
N ASN A 322 4.67 -6.32 -19.45
CA ASN A 322 4.23 -5.71 -20.69
C ASN A 322 4.80 -4.29 -20.77
N GLU A 323 5.75 -4.12 -21.68
CA GLU A 323 6.53 -2.88 -21.86
C GLU A 323 5.68 -1.64 -22.16
N LYS A 324 4.43 -1.82 -22.64
CA LYS A 324 3.49 -0.69 -22.85
C LYS A 324 3.33 0.17 -21.60
N TRP A 325 3.41 -0.43 -20.41
CA TRP A 325 3.27 0.28 -19.14
C TRP A 325 4.48 1.17 -18.85
N LEU A 326 5.68 0.73 -19.20
CA LEU A 326 6.89 1.57 -19.09
C LEU A 326 6.89 2.71 -20.09
N VAL A 327 6.42 2.46 -21.32
CA VAL A 327 6.27 3.52 -22.33
C VAL A 327 5.30 4.58 -21.81
N LYS A 328 4.13 4.17 -21.36
CA LYS A 328 3.13 5.08 -20.81
C LYS A 328 3.64 5.82 -19.56
N ALA A 329 4.32 5.14 -18.65
CA ALA A 329 4.95 5.75 -17.47
C ALA A 329 5.98 6.82 -17.88
N ASN A 330 6.77 6.55 -18.90
CA ASN A 330 7.76 7.50 -19.43
C ASN A 330 7.09 8.74 -20.04
N ASP A 331 6.01 8.58 -20.81
CA ASP A 331 5.27 9.71 -21.40
C ASP A 331 4.72 10.64 -20.31
N PHE A 332 4.12 10.09 -19.24
CA PHE A 332 3.66 10.88 -18.10
C PHE A 332 4.82 11.50 -17.29
N THR A 333 5.99 10.84 -17.24
CA THR A 333 7.18 11.39 -16.62
C THR A 333 7.72 12.58 -17.39
N GLN A 334 7.79 12.51 -18.71
CA GLN A 334 8.20 13.63 -19.58
C GLN A 334 7.24 14.82 -19.42
N PHE A 335 5.92 14.57 -19.48
CA PHE A 335 4.92 15.59 -19.24
C PHE A 335 5.06 16.24 -17.85
N SER A 336 5.35 15.45 -16.82
CA SER A 336 5.56 15.95 -15.46
C SER A 336 6.80 16.86 -15.38
N ASN A 337 7.89 16.49 -16.05
CA ASN A 337 9.11 17.31 -16.12
C ASN A 337 8.85 18.66 -16.80
N GLU A 338 8.06 18.67 -17.88
CA GLU A 338 7.72 19.92 -18.60
C GLU A 338 6.76 20.81 -17.80
N THR A 339 5.89 20.22 -16.98
CA THR A 339 4.76 20.94 -16.36
C THR A 339 5.04 21.36 -14.92
N PHE A 340 5.70 20.52 -14.14
CA PHE A 340 5.81 20.68 -12.68
C PHE A 340 7.23 20.87 -12.16
N LEU A 341 8.27 20.52 -12.94
CA LEU A 341 9.65 20.58 -12.48
C LEU A 341 10.10 22.04 -12.26
N GLU A 342 10.64 22.31 -11.08
CA GLU A 342 11.19 23.59 -10.69
C GLU A 342 12.74 23.59 -10.73
N SER A 343 13.35 24.76 -10.77
CA SER A 343 14.80 24.93 -10.86
C SER A 343 15.60 24.29 -9.72
N ASN A 344 14.95 24.04 -8.56
CA ASN A 344 15.55 23.36 -7.42
C ASN A 344 15.55 21.82 -7.54
N GLY A 345 15.04 21.28 -8.66
CA GLY A 345 14.98 19.84 -8.92
C GLY A 345 13.79 19.12 -8.33
N TYR A 346 12.87 19.81 -7.66
CA TYR A 346 11.61 19.26 -7.16
C TYR A 346 10.43 19.67 -8.04
N PHE A 347 9.30 19.02 -7.82
CA PHE A 347 8.07 19.25 -8.55
C PHE A 347 7.10 20.05 -7.70
N LYS A 348 6.55 21.13 -8.26
CA LYS A 348 5.50 21.92 -7.59
C LYS A 348 4.21 21.12 -7.41
N PHE A 349 3.46 21.46 -6.38
CA PHE A 349 2.23 20.78 -5.99
C PHE A 349 1.14 20.80 -7.08
N SER A 350 0.98 21.98 -7.72
CA SER A 350 -0.05 22.16 -8.76
C SER A 350 0.36 23.21 -9.79
N THR A 351 -0.44 23.30 -10.87
CA THR A 351 -0.25 24.32 -11.92
C THR A 351 -0.89 25.68 -11.55
N THR A 352 -1.57 25.78 -10.40
CA THR A 352 -2.14 27.06 -9.94
C THR A 352 -1.01 28.03 -9.62
N LYS A 353 -1.08 29.22 -10.18
CA LYS A 353 -0.31 30.37 -9.70
C LYS A 353 -1.13 31.01 -8.58
N GLU A 354 -0.81 30.68 -7.34
CA GLU A 354 -1.42 31.38 -6.20
C GLU A 354 -0.94 32.82 -6.18
N THR A 355 -1.86 33.75 -6.46
CA THR A 355 -1.57 35.18 -6.49
C THR A 355 -1.31 35.79 -5.10
N LEU A 356 -1.54 35.00 -4.01
CA LEU A 356 -1.41 35.44 -2.62
C LEU A 356 -0.05 35.07 -1.99
N TYR A 357 0.71 34.15 -2.58
CA TYR A 357 2.01 33.72 -2.06
C TYR A 357 3.08 33.83 -3.12
N THR A 358 4.22 34.41 -2.75
CA THR A 358 5.37 34.60 -3.63
C THR A 358 6.16 33.31 -3.92
N ASN A 359 5.88 32.23 -3.17
CA ASN A 359 6.59 30.95 -3.27
C ASN A 359 5.71 29.83 -3.83
N THR A 360 6.24 29.09 -4.78
CA THR A 360 5.62 27.85 -5.29
C THR A 360 5.54 26.80 -4.18
N LEU A 361 4.36 26.24 -3.95
CA LEU A 361 4.18 25.15 -2.98
C LEU A 361 4.84 23.87 -3.50
N ILE A 362 5.77 23.34 -2.72
CA ILE A 362 6.44 22.05 -2.95
C ILE A 362 6.27 21.20 -1.70
N ASN A 363 5.56 20.07 -1.82
CA ASN A 363 5.37 19.14 -0.72
C ASN A 363 6.48 18.07 -0.76
N LEU A 364 7.25 17.96 0.33
CA LEU A 364 8.34 17.00 0.49
C LEU A 364 8.14 16.07 1.69
N GLU A 365 7.21 16.37 2.58
CA GLU A 365 6.98 15.60 3.81
C GLU A 365 6.02 14.44 3.56
N ASP A 366 6.37 13.27 4.06
CA ASP A 366 5.49 12.11 4.09
C ASP A 366 4.44 12.29 5.21
N GLY A 367 3.20 11.97 4.90
CA GLY A 367 2.07 12.03 5.82
C GLY A 367 1.28 10.74 5.82
N VAL A 368 -0.05 10.86 5.82
CA VAL A 368 -0.95 9.70 5.63
C VAL A 368 -0.77 9.03 4.26
N THR A 369 -0.27 9.80 3.30
CA THR A 369 0.28 9.31 2.03
C THR A 369 1.73 9.76 1.90
N PRO A 370 2.61 9.05 1.17
CA PRO A 370 3.96 9.51 0.90
C PRO A 370 3.91 10.80 0.06
N SER A 371 4.92 11.66 0.18
CA SER A 371 4.96 12.86 -0.65
C SER A 371 5.04 12.51 -2.14
N ALA A 372 4.32 13.25 -2.99
CA ALA A 372 4.38 13.02 -4.43
C ALA A 372 5.80 13.16 -5.00
N ASN A 373 6.62 14.03 -4.39
CA ASN A 373 8.04 14.18 -4.75
C ASN A 373 8.89 12.95 -4.38
N SER A 374 8.64 12.32 -3.22
CA SER A 374 9.35 11.10 -2.84
C SER A 374 8.97 9.93 -3.74
N VAL A 375 7.69 9.80 -4.08
CA VAL A 375 7.22 8.77 -5.04
C VAL A 375 7.81 9.01 -6.43
N MET A 376 7.82 10.27 -6.92
CA MET A 376 8.43 10.59 -8.21
C MET A 376 9.93 10.31 -8.23
N ASN A 377 10.62 10.55 -7.13
CA ASN A 377 12.03 10.17 -6.99
C ASN A 377 12.22 8.68 -7.24
N PHE A 378 11.37 7.83 -6.64
CA PHE A 378 11.42 6.38 -6.86
C PHE A 378 11.05 5.98 -8.29
N ASN A 379 10.10 6.68 -8.90
CA ASN A 379 9.74 6.46 -10.31
C ASN A 379 10.91 6.77 -11.24
N LEU A 380 11.58 7.90 -11.05
CA LEU A 380 12.77 8.29 -11.80
C LEU A 380 13.90 7.26 -11.63
N PHE A 381 14.14 6.79 -10.40
CA PHE A 381 15.11 5.74 -10.14
C PHE A 381 14.80 4.48 -10.96
N ARG A 382 13.57 3.94 -10.85
CA ARG A 382 13.18 2.69 -11.54
C ARG A 382 13.18 2.85 -13.07
N LEU A 383 12.56 3.94 -13.59
CA LEU A 383 12.54 4.19 -15.03
C LEU A 383 13.95 4.42 -15.58
N GLY A 384 14.82 5.07 -14.81
CA GLY A 384 16.22 5.22 -15.16
C GLY A 384 16.93 3.89 -15.39
N HIS A 385 16.68 2.91 -14.54
CA HIS A 385 17.22 1.55 -14.67
C HIS A 385 16.55 0.76 -15.80
N TYR A 386 15.22 0.72 -15.87
CA TYR A 386 14.49 -0.02 -16.92
C TYR A 386 14.84 0.46 -18.34
N LEU A 387 14.90 1.79 -18.51
CA LEU A 387 15.09 2.42 -19.81
C LEU A 387 16.55 2.76 -20.14
N GLY A 388 17.48 2.55 -19.21
CA GLY A 388 18.86 2.98 -19.34
C GLY A 388 19.01 4.51 -19.37
N ASN A 389 18.05 5.25 -18.79
CA ASN A 389 18.04 6.71 -18.82
C ASN A 389 18.87 7.30 -17.67
N LYS A 390 20.11 7.63 -17.96
CA LYS A 390 21.07 8.20 -16.99
C LYS A 390 20.61 9.55 -16.41
N GLN A 391 19.83 10.33 -17.16
CA GLN A 391 19.32 11.63 -16.67
C GLN A 391 18.29 11.44 -15.55
N TYR A 392 17.42 10.43 -15.65
CA TYR A 392 16.47 10.08 -14.59
C TYR A 392 17.19 9.64 -13.32
N ASN A 393 18.19 8.77 -13.42
CA ASN A 393 18.99 8.34 -12.27
C ASN A 393 19.73 9.50 -11.63
N GLN A 394 20.32 10.40 -12.43
CA GLN A 394 21.00 11.59 -11.91
C GLN A 394 20.01 12.56 -11.24
N HIS A 395 18.82 12.74 -11.81
CA HIS A 395 17.79 13.60 -11.21
C HIS A 395 17.33 13.02 -9.87
N SER A 396 17.02 11.72 -9.80
CA SER A 396 16.67 11.04 -8.56
C SER A 396 17.74 11.24 -7.47
N LYS A 397 19.02 11.05 -7.82
CA LYS A 397 20.13 11.25 -6.88
C LYS A 397 20.25 12.71 -6.41
N THR A 398 20.01 13.66 -7.31
CA THR A 398 20.02 15.10 -6.99
C THR A 398 18.90 15.45 -5.99
N MET A 399 17.69 14.93 -6.20
CA MET A 399 16.56 15.15 -5.27
C MET A 399 16.91 14.65 -3.85
N ILE A 400 17.49 13.45 -3.73
CA ILE A 400 17.90 12.89 -2.42
C ILE A 400 19.00 13.74 -1.77
N ASN A 401 19.98 14.21 -2.54
CA ASN A 401 21.03 15.08 -2.01
C ASN A 401 20.45 16.38 -1.46
N ASN A 402 19.52 17.00 -2.20
CA ASN A 402 18.92 18.27 -1.82
C ASN A 402 18.06 18.16 -0.56
N ILE A 403 17.38 17.01 -0.31
CA ILE A 403 16.55 16.81 0.89
C ILE A 403 17.33 16.27 2.09
N SER A 404 18.59 15.89 1.93
CA SER A 404 19.37 15.19 2.96
C SER A 404 19.44 15.94 4.30
N GLY A 405 19.45 17.27 4.28
CA GLY A 405 19.38 18.11 5.48
C GLY A 405 18.07 17.92 6.25
N LYS A 406 16.94 18.00 5.55
CA LYS A 406 15.60 17.82 6.15
C LYS A 406 15.40 16.41 6.72
N ILE A 407 15.91 15.38 6.03
CA ILE A 407 15.86 14.00 6.54
C ILE A 407 16.59 13.90 7.90
N LYS A 408 17.74 14.56 8.05
CA LYS A 408 18.49 14.56 9.31
C LYS A 408 17.78 15.31 10.42
N GLU A 409 17.10 16.40 10.11
CA GLU A 409 16.37 17.22 11.07
C GLU A 409 15.06 16.56 11.55
N ARG A 410 14.28 16.00 10.61
CA ARG A 410 12.93 15.45 10.84
C ARG A 410 12.76 14.13 10.11
N VAL A 411 13.46 13.10 10.58
CA VAL A 411 13.52 11.79 9.89
C VAL A 411 12.14 11.13 9.77
N THR A 412 11.26 11.29 10.75
CA THR A 412 9.91 10.71 10.75
C THR A 412 9.03 11.21 9.60
N ASP A 413 9.26 12.44 9.17
CA ASP A 413 8.49 13.07 8.10
C ASP A 413 9.07 12.76 6.71
N HIS A 414 10.16 12.01 6.64
CA HIS A 414 10.91 11.74 5.42
C HIS A 414 11.37 10.28 5.29
N LEU A 415 10.63 9.34 5.88
CA LEU A 415 11.04 7.92 5.90
C LEU A 415 11.00 7.27 4.51
N PHE A 416 10.12 7.72 3.62
CA PHE A 416 10.11 7.22 2.25
C PHE A 416 11.36 7.70 1.48
N TRP A 417 11.83 8.94 1.71
CA TRP A 417 13.10 9.43 1.18
C TRP A 417 14.31 8.67 1.73
N LEU A 418 14.30 8.36 3.02
CA LEU A 418 15.36 7.56 3.62
C LEU A 418 15.39 6.15 3.01
N TRP A 419 14.22 5.54 2.80
CA TRP A 419 14.08 4.26 2.13
C TRP A 419 14.67 4.27 0.70
N LEU A 420 14.47 5.37 -0.05
CA LEU A 420 15.05 5.53 -1.39
C LEU A 420 16.56 5.71 -1.36
N SER A 421 17.06 6.48 -0.39
CA SER A 421 18.51 6.69 -0.25
C SER A 421 19.27 5.39 0.00
N HIS A 422 18.58 4.40 0.57
CA HIS A 422 19.12 3.06 0.80
C HIS A 422 19.49 2.32 -0.49
N ASN A 423 18.78 2.57 -1.59
CA ASN A 423 19.12 2.00 -2.91
C ASN A 423 20.47 2.47 -3.45
N TYR A 424 20.94 3.63 -3.00
CA TYR A 424 22.21 4.21 -3.43
C TYR A 424 23.40 3.91 -2.49
N SER A 425 23.12 3.37 -1.32
CA SER A 425 24.15 3.02 -0.30
C SER A 425 24.40 1.53 -0.21
N ASN A 426 23.49 0.72 -0.70
CA ASN A 426 23.59 -0.73 -0.68
C ASN A 426 23.51 -1.28 -2.09
N LYS A 427 23.84 -2.57 -2.25
CA LYS A 427 23.67 -3.24 -3.53
C LYS A 427 22.21 -3.20 -3.95
N PHE A 428 21.94 -2.67 -5.13
CA PHE A 428 20.65 -2.73 -5.80
C PHE A 428 20.79 -3.60 -7.04
N TYR A 429 19.94 -4.62 -7.14
CA TYR A 429 20.06 -5.63 -8.17
C TYR A 429 19.09 -5.37 -9.32
N GLU A 430 19.57 -5.56 -10.54
CA GLU A 430 18.79 -5.62 -11.76
C GLU A 430 18.72 -7.06 -12.23
N LEU A 431 17.52 -7.62 -12.27
CA LEU A 431 17.26 -8.95 -12.83
C LEU A 431 16.71 -8.80 -14.24
N ALA A 432 17.43 -9.37 -15.22
CA ALA A 432 16.95 -9.47 -16.58
C ALA A 432 16.71 -10.95 -16.92
N ILE A 433 15.46 -11.32 -17.20
CA ILE A 433 15.06 -12.69 -17.48
C ILE A 433 14.57 -12.77 -18.92
N ASN A 434 15.27 -13.54 -19.75
CA ASN A 434 14.96 -13.67 -21.17
C ASN A 434 14.95 -15.14 -21.60
N GLY A 435 13.98 -15.50 -22.46
CA GLY A 435 13.77 -16.83 -22.99
C GLY A 435 12.32 -17.27 -22.90
N GLU A 436 11.98 -18.43 -23.42
CA GLU A 436 10.59 -18.88 -23.57
C GLU A 436 9.78 -18.85 -22.25
N ASN A 437 10.42 -19.18 -21.11
CA ASN A 437 9.79 -19.26 -19.78
C ASN A 437 10.10 -18.07 -18.88
N ALA A 438 10.58 -16.94 -19.44
CA ALA A 438 11.04 -15.80 -18.65
C ALA A 438 9.98 -15.22 -17.73
N LYS A 439 8.76 -15.01 -18.23
CA LYS A 439 7.66 -14.47 -17.42
C LYS A 439 7.25 -15.40 -16.29
N GLN A 440 7.21 -16.71 -16.54
CA GLN A 440 6.91 -17.69 -15.49
C GLN A 440 7.96 -17.63 -14.38
N LYS A 441 9.26 -17.63 -14.71
CA LYS A 441 10.33 -17.49 -13.70
C LYS A 441 10.25 -16.17 -12.94
N ALA A 442 9.90 -15.09 -13.62
CA ALA A 442 9.68 -13.80 -12.98
C ALA A 442 8.46 -13.81 -12.03
N GLU A 443 7.37 -14.49 -12.39
CA GLU A 443 6.20 -14.69 -11.53
C GLU A 443 6.54 -15.50 -10.26
N GLU A 444 7.40 -16.50 -10.35
CA GLU A 444 7.88 -17.24 -9.17
C GLU A 444 8.74 -16.36 -8.26
N LEU A 445 9.66 -15.57 -8.84
CA LEU A 445 10.51 -14.64 -8.08
C LEU A 445 9.70 -13.52 -7.40
N MET A 446 8.65 -13.02 -8.04
CA MET A 446 7.85 -11.93 -7.44
C MET A 446 7.09 -12.34 -6.18
N LEU A 447 6.88 -13.64 -5.91
CA LEU A 447 6.32 -14.15 -4.65
C LEU A 447 7.29 -14.01 -3.47
N LYS A 448 8.57 -13.75 -3.74
CA LYS A 448 9.61 -13.53 -2.73
C LYS A 448 9.71 -12.05 -2.38
N TYR A 449 10.17 -11.74 -1.18
CA TYR A 449 10.40 -10.35 -0.78
C TYR A 449 11.83 -9.93 -1.16
N LEU A 450 11.96 -9.21 -2.25
CA LEU A 450 13.24 -8.73 -2.82
C LEU A 450 13.19 -7.20 -2.98
N PRO A 451 13.24 -6.42 -1.88
CA PRO A 451 12.99 -4.98 -1.91
C PRO A 451 14.11 -4.17 -2.59
N ASN A 452 15.30 -4.73 -2.70
CA ASN A 452 16.46 -4.14 -3.36
C ASN A 452 16.67 -4.65 -4.79
N THR A 453 15.60 -5.13 -5.43
CA THR A 453 15.66 -5.77 -6.74
C THR A 453 14.63 -5.16 -7.69
N LEU A 454 15.03 -5.00 -8.94
CA LEU A 454 14.21 -4.60 -10.06
C LEU A 454 14.25 -5.71 -11.12
N THR A 455 13.09 -6.20 -11.56
CA THR A 455 13.00 -7.33 -12.49
C THR A 455 12.41 -6.91 -13.82
N ALA A 456 13.09 -7.24 -14.90
CA ALA A 456 12.58 -7.20 -16.27
C ALA A 456 12.50 -8.63 -16.83
N ALA A 457 11.44 -8.94 -17.59
CA ALA A 457 11.27 -10.25 -18.18
C ALA A 457 10.61 -10.20 -19.57
N SER A 458 11.08 -11.02 -20.50
CA SER A 458 10.43 -11.17 -21.80
C SER A 458 10.58 -12.59 -22.35
N ASN A 459 9.45 -13.14 -22.89
CA ASN A 459 9.45 -14.42 -23.60
C ASN A 459 9.88 -14.31 -25.07
N LYS A 460 10.35 -13.16 -25.48
CA LYS A 460 10.83 -12.87 -26.85
C LYS A 460 11.92 -11.80 -26.81
N SER A 461 12.61 -11.61 -27.92
CA SER A 461 13.53 -10.48 -28.06
C SER A 461 12.86 -9.16 -27.74
N SER A 462 13.55 -8.28 -27.02
CA SER A 462 13.06 -7.00 -26.54
C SER A 462 14.14 -5.91 -26.72
N GLU A 463 13.67 -4.71 -27.07
CA GLU A 463 14.52 -3.50 -27.14
C GLU A 463 14.61 -2.76 -25.80
N LEU A 464 13.93 -3.23 -24.75
CA LEU A 464 14.05 -2.67 -23.40
C LEU A 464 15.52 -2.80 -22.93
N TYR A 465 16.10 -1.71 -22.44
CA TYR A 465 17.53 -1.64 -22.10
C TYR A 465 18.05 -2.82 -21.28
N LEU A 466 17.30 -3.23 -20.23
CA LEU A 466 17.70 -4.38 -19.41
C LEU A 466 17.59 -5.73 -20.12
N LEU A 467 16.82 -5.83 -21.19
CA LEU A 467 16.55 -7.09 -21.90
C LEU A 467 17.24 -7.19 -23.25
N LYS A 468 17.73 -6.05 -23.76
CA LYS A 468 18.32 -5.95 -25.08
C LYS A 468 19.53 -6.87 -25.22
N ASP A 469 19.60 -7.58 -26.36
CA ASP A 469 20.69 -8.49 -26.73
C ASP A 469 20.92 -9.67 -25.77
N ARG A 470 19.85 -10.06 -24.99
CA ARG A 470 19.91 -11.15 -23.98
C ARG A 470 18.96 -12.30 -24.26
N TYR A 471 18.27 -12.32 -25.40
CA TYR A 471 17.33 -13.36 -25.76
C TYR A 471 18.04 -14.52 -26.49
N PHE A 472 17.77 -15.74 -26.03
CA PHE A 472 18.19 -16.98 -26.68
C PHE A 472 16.97 -17.91 -26.82
N GLU A 473 16.80 -18.56 -27.97
CA GLU A 473 15.63 -19.42 -28.23
C GLU A 473 15.67 -20.72 -27.42
N GLU A 474 16.88 -21.27 -27.22
CA GLU A 474 17.07 -22.62 -26.66
C GLU A 474 17.00 -22.66 -25.13
N GLU A 475 17.20 -21.54 -24.44
CA GLU A 475 17.31 -21.50 -22.98
C GLU A 475 16.81 -20.18 -22.38
N THR A 476 16.21 -20.25 -21.19
CA THR A 476 15.81 -19.08 -20.42
C THR A 476 16.88 -18.73 -19.39
N TYR A 477 17.54 -17.59 -19.59
CA TYR A 477 18.59 -17.08 -18.72
C TYR A 477 18.08 -16.01 -17.76
N ILE A 478 18.64 -16.02 -16.55
CA ILE A 478 18.49 -14.99 -15.52
C ILE A 478 19.83 -14.31 -15.34
N TYR A 479 19.88 -13.03 -15.68
CA TYR A 479 21.05 -12.16 -15.47
C TYR A 479 20.87 -11.39 -14.19
N VAL A 480 21.80 -11.49 -13.25
CA VAL A 480 21.84 -10.74 -12.00
C VAL A 480 22.92 -9.67 -12.13
N CYS A 481 22.51 -8.40 -12.15
CA CYS A 481 23.41 -7.29 -12.40
C CYS A 481 23.39 -6.30 -11.22
N VAL A 482 24.53 -5.64 -11.00
CA VAL A 482 24.69 -4.51 -10.05
C VAL A 482 25.51 -3.44 -10.78
N ASP A 483 25.05 -2.20 -10.74
CA ASP A 483 25.74 -1.06 -11.39
C ASP A 483 26.13 -1.31 -12.86
N ASN A 484 25.22 -1.88 -13.64
CA ASN A 484 25.40 -2.30 -15.05
C ASN A 484 26.43 -3.40 -15.28
N THR A 485 26.92 -4.07 -14.23
CA THR A 485 27.81 -5.22 -14.32
C THR A 485 27.05 -6.48 -13.96
N CYS A 486 26.92 -7.41 -14.90
CA CYS A 486 26.20 -8.65 -14.69
C CYS A 486 27.16 -9.79 -14.32
N LYS A 487 26.72 -10.65 -13.41
CA LYS A 487 27.34 -11.95 -13.14
C LYS A 487 27.06 -12.91 -14.32
N PHE A 488 27.72 -14.06 -14.35
CA PHE A 488 27.38 -15.09 -15.33
C PHE A 488 25.89 -15.43 -15.23
N PRO A 489 25.17 -15.55 -16.37
CA PRO A 489 23.76 -15.88 -16.36
C PRO A 489 23.54 -17.27 -15.80
N VAL A 490 22.46 -17.43 -15.08
CA VAL A 490 21.99 -18.70 -14.51
C VAL A 490 20.66 -19.10 -15.09
N THR A 491 20.26 -20.37 -14.93
CA THR A 491 19.04 -20.88 -15.54
C THR A 491 17.95 -21.21 -14.52
N THR A 492 18.27 -21.27 -13.23
CA THR A 492 17.31 -21.58 -12.16
C THR A 492 17.11 -20.39 -11.21
N ILE A 493 15.99 -20.38 -10.52
CA ILE A 493 15.66 -19.36 -9.52
C ILE A 493 16.59 -19.52 -8.32
N GLU A 494 16.87 -20.74 -7.90
CA GLU A 494 17.74 -21.07 -6.78
C GLU A 494 19.16 -20.52 -6.99
N GLU A 495 19.71 -20.69 -8.20
CA GLU A 495 21.01 -20.10 -8.55
C GLU A 495 20.98 -18.57 -8.52
N ALA A 496 19.89 -17.96 -9.03
CA ALA A 496 19.73 -16.51 -8.99
C ALA A 496 19.64 -15.98 -7.54
N GLU A 497 18.97 -16.71 -6.64
CA GLU A 497 18.91 -16.36 -5.21
C GLU A 497 20.29 -16.40 -4.53
N VAL A 498 21.13 -17.36 -4.86
CA VAL A 498 22.51 -17.39 -4.36
C VAL A 498 23.24 -16.12 -4.79
N LEU A 499 23.11 -15.72 -6.07
CA LEU A 499 23.76 -14.51 -6.58
C LEU A 499 23.22 -13.19 -5.97
N LEU A 500 21.98 -13.18 -5.49
CA LEU A 500 21.39 -12.03 -4.80
C LEU A 500 21.87 -11.89 -3.35
N ASN A 501 22.39 -12.96 -2.75
CA ASN A 501 22.87 -12.99 -1.37
C ASN A 501 24.42 -12.83 -1.27
N ASP A 502 25.13 -12.83 -2.41
CA ASP A 502 26.58 -12.56 -2.51
C ASP A 502 26.86 -11.05 -2.58
#